data_c529788f31b7de0beb30012345b2c773
#
_entry.id   c529788f31b7de0beb30012345b2c773
#
_cell.length_a   1.000
_cell.length_b   1.000
_cell.length_c   1.000
_cell.angle_alpha   90.00
_cell.angle_beta   90.00
_cell.angle_gamma   90.00
#
_symmetry.space_group_name_H-M   'P 1'
#
loop_
_entity.id
_entity.type
_entity.pdbx_description
1 polymer ?
#
loop_
_entity_poly.entity_id
_entity_poly.type
_entity_poly.pdbx_seq_one_letter_code
_entity_poly.pdbx_strand_id
1 'polypeptide(L)'
;MTDAKLATPAPGTRPPRPSLDHIPSTGDWPLVSEARFLSNTLAFAQRVHAKCGPVSRGWWMFKESVYLMSAQSNEVVLFDRAGRFSAKQGWERVLADLFPRGLMLRDAEDHRWHRRLMLPAFRHEALERYLAKMSPRIEASVAQWGAQGQLKFYPAIKRLTLAIAADVFLGTQLDDEIDQISDDFSDLVAASVAVVRVPVLGRTYAKGVAGRARLATFIRDRIGQRRASDGNDLFTQLCHARDEQDKQYSDEEIVDHLIFLMMAAHDTTTSAITTMVYALAKHPEWQTRLRAEAQKTANHIEATGRQGPTLDDLALMTDIELVFKESLRLYQPLPTIARRALVDVEIHGKKIPAGTPVAVFPIQVHRSPEWWTEPEKFDPERFSAERAEHRRHAFAWAPFGGGAHMCMGLHFAEMQVKAVLLPLLRSWQWSVPSGYAPDYAFAPIAKPRDGLPLKLTAAV
;
A
#
# COMPACT_ATOMS: atom_id res chain seq x y z
N MET A 1 19.43 -31.53 28.90
CA MET A 1 18.27 -30.98 28.16
C MET A 1 18.61 -31.22 26.70
N THR A 2 17.91 -32.12 26.07
CA THR A 2 18.27 -32.81 24.83
C THR A 2 17.96 -31.96 23.60
N ASP A 3 18.99 -31.67 22.81
CA ASP A 3 18.90 -31.08 21.47
C ASP A 3 18.10 -31.99 20.51
N ALA A 4 16.88 -31.64 20.20
CA ALA A 4 16.13 -32.26 19.14
C ALA A 4 16.64 -31.75 17.78
N LYS A 5 17.60 -32.46 17.18
CA LYS A 5 17.99 -32.27 15.78
C LYS A 5 16.77 -32.51 14.89
N LEU A 6 16.26 -31.46 14.24
CA LEU A 6 15.31 -31.56 13.14
C LEU A 6 15.94 -32.38 12.01
N ALA A 7 15.41 -33.57 11.79
CA ALA A 7 15.84 -34.45 10.70
C ALA A 7 15.53 -33.81 9.36
N THR A 8 16.55 -33.66 8.53
CA THR A 8 16.41 -33.25 7.12
C THR A 8 15.69 -34.36 6.33
N PRO A 9 14.58 -34.10 5.65
CA PRO A 9 13.92 -35.15 4.86
C PRO A 9 14.76 -35.52 3.64
N ALA A 10 14.74 -36.79 3.29
CA ALA A 10 15.45 -37.36 2.16
C ALA A 10 15.02 -36.70 0.83
N PRO A 11 15.93 -36.52 -0.15
CA PRO A 11 15.61 -35.94 -1.44
C PRO A 11 14.73 -36.91 -2.25
N GLY A 12 13.48 -36.50 -2.54
CA GLY A 12 12.63 -37.22 -3.49
C GLY A 12 11.13 -37.28 -3.25
N THR A 13 10.63 -37.12 -2.03
CA THR A 13 9.19 -37.19 -1.76
C THR A 13 8.70 -35.86 -1.16
N ARG A 14 8.02 -35.04 -1.98
CA ARG A 14 7.22 -33.94 -1.41
C ARG A 14 6.20 -34.57 -0.46
N PRO A 15 6.15 -34.14 0.83
CA PRO A 15 5.10 -34.60 1.72
C PRO A 15 3.72 -34.36 1.07
N PRO A 16 2.77 -35.30 1.24
CA PRO A 16 1.43 -35.11 0.71
C PRO A 16 0.87 -33.76 1.19
N ARG A 17 0.25 -33.01 0.30
CA ARG A 17 -0.38 -31.72 0.67
C ARG A 17 -1.44 -32.03 1.72
N PRO A 18 -1.45 -31.31 2.85
CA PRO A 18 -2.48 -31.52 3.86
C PRO A 18 -3.85 -31.21 3.24
N SER A 19 -4.83 -32.10 3.45
CA SER A 19 -6.19 -31.91 2.97
C SER A 19 -6.85 -30.73 3.66
N LEU A 20 -7.51 -29.86 2.88
CA LEU A 20 -8.31 -28.75 3.36
C LEU A 20 -9.82 -29.02 3.21
N ASP A 21 -10.25 -30.28 2.98
CA ASP A 21 -11.62 -30.65 2.65
C ASP A 21 -12.63 -30.33 3.77
N HIS A 22 -12.16 -30.23 5.01
CA HIS A 22 -12.96 -29.82 6.16
C HIS A 22 -13.25 -28.30 6.22
N ILE A 23 -12.63 -27.51 5.34
CA ILE A 23 -12.84 -26.06 5.23
C ILE A 23 -13.84 -25.79 4.09
N PRO A 24 -14.92 -25.01 4.32
CA PRO A 24 -15.92 -24.70 3.30
C PRO A 24 -15.30 -24.07 2.06
N SER A 25 -15.86 -24.40 0.87
CA SER A 25 -15.41 -23.86 -0.41
C SER A 25 -16.56 -23.42 -1.29
N THR A 26 -16.35 -22.43 -2.15
CA THR A 26 -17.29 -22.07 -3.20
C THR A 26 -17.38 -23.12 -4.30
N GLY A 27 -16.38 -24.01 -4.42
CA GLY A 27 -16.27 -24.99 -5.50
C GLY A 27 -15.81 -24.39 -6.83
N ASP A 28 -15.33 -23.15 -6.84
CA ASP A 28 -14.82 -22.53 -8.07
C ASP A 28 -13.56 -23.22 -8.58
N TRP A 29 -13.48 -23.40 -9.90
CA TRP A 29 -12.26 -23.86 -10.54
C TRP A 29 -11.16 -22.77 -10.47
N PRO A 30 -9.87 -23.15 -10.47
CA PRO A 30 -8.75 -22.20 -10.31
C PRO A 30 -8.85 -20.97 -11.22
N LEU A 31 -9.04 -21.17 -12.53
CA LEU A 31 -9.16 -20.08 -13.50
C LEU A 31 -10.37 -19.16 -13.23
N VAL A 32 -11.50 -19.72 -12.80
CA VAL A 32 -12.71 -18.96 -12.49
C VAL A 32 -12.51 -18.14 -11.21
N SER A 33 -11.88 -18.74 -10.20
CA SER A 33 -11.54 -18.05 -8.95
C SER A 33 -10.62 -16.85 -9.20
N GLU A 34 -9.55 -17.05 -9.97
CA GLU A 34 -8.61 -15.98 -10.35
C GLU A 34 -9.28 -14.88 -11.18
N ALA A 35 -10.06 -15.23 -12.18
CA ALA A 35 -10.76 -14.26 -13.01
C ALA A 35 -11.71 -13.40 -12.19
N ARG A 36 -12.48 -14.00 -11.27
CA ARG A 36 -13.37 -13.27 -10.36
C ARG A 36 -12.63 -12.37 -9.39
N PHE A 37 -11.54 -12.88 -8.81
CA PHE A 37 -10.69 -12.10 -7.90
C PHE A 37 -10.08 -10.87 -8.61
N LEU A 38 -9.52 -11.05 -9.79
CA LEU A 38 -8.87 -9.96 -10.54
C LEU A 38 -9.89 -8.97 -11.14
N SER A 39 -11.09 -9.43 -11.51
CA SER A 39 -12.13 -8.55 -12.07
C SER A 39 -12.69 -7.61 -11.01
N ASN A 40 -13.07 -8.13 -9.84
CA ASN A 40 -13.58 -7.36 -8.71
C ASN A 40 -13.34 -8.10 -7.39
N THR A 41 -12.23 -7.79 -6.73
CA THR A 41 -11.82 -8.42 -5.46
C THR A 41 -12.85 -8.23 -4.35
N LEU A 42 -13.53 -7.07 -4.28
CA LEU A 42 -14.54 -6.81 -3.27
C LEU A 42 -15.75 -7.73 -3.47
N ALA A 43 -16.33 -7.76 -4.67
CA ALA A 43 -17.47 -8.62 -4.96
C ALA A 43 -17.13 -10.11 -4.78
N PHE A 44 -15.89 -10.49 -5.14
CA PHE A 44 -15.37 -11.83 -4.85
C PHE A 44 -15.37 -12.14 -3.36
N ALA A 45 -14.81 -11.28 -2.53
CA ALA A 45 -14.73 -11.47 -1.08
C ALA A 45 -16.13 -11.54 -0.44
N GLN A 46 -17.04 -10.63 -0.80
CA GLN A 46 -18.42 -10.62 -0.33
C GLN A 46 -19.15 -11.92 -0.67
N ARG A 47 -19.03 -12.39 -1.93
CA ARG A 47 -19.64 -13.65 -2.39
C ARG A 47 -19.08 -14.87 -1.62
N VAL A 48 -17.77 -14.94 -1.46
CA VAL A 48 -17.13 -16.03 -0.74
C VAL A 48 -17.54 -16.03 0.73
N HIS A 49 -17.52 -14.88 1.39
CA HIS A 49 -17.91 -14.73 2.79
C HIS A 49 -19.39 -15.10 3.01
N ALA A 50 -20.29 -14.63 2.15
CA ALA A 50 -21.73 -14.94 2.23
C ALA A 50 -22.02 -16.45 2.09
N LYS A 51 -21.24 -17.15 1.22
CA LYS A 51 -21.46 -18.59 0.98
C LYS A 51 -20.77 -19.49 2.00
N CYS A 52 -19.56 -19.11 2.46
CA CYS A 52 -18.66 -20.01 3.19
C CYS A 52 -18.32 -19.51 4.60
N GLY A 53 -18.71 -18.29 4.97
CA GLY A 53 -18.38 -17.67 6.26
C GLY A 53 -16.94 -17.12 6.33
N PRO A 54 -16.46 -16.82 7.56
CA PRO A 54 -15.22 -16.08 7.77
C PRO A 54 -13.93 -16.87 7.47
N VAL A 55 -14.02 -18.21 7.40
CA VAL A 55 -12.91 -19.09 7.03
C VAL A 55 -13.36 -19.99 5.90
N SER A 56 -12.70 -19.87 4.75
CA SER A 56 -13.04 -20.65 3.56
C SER A 56 -11.79 -21.04 2.80
N ARG A 57 -11.89 -22.05 1.91
CA ARG A 57 -10.83 -22.40 0.98
C ARG A 57 -11.17 -22.04 -0.45
N GLY A 58 -10.14 -21.75 -1.24
CA GLY A 58 -10.30 -21.45 -2.65
C GLY A 58 -8.94 -21.40 -3.35
N TRP A 59 -8.92 -20.84 -4.55
CA TRP A 59 -7.72 -20.77 -5.38
C TRP A 59 -7.23 -19.31 -5.47
N TRP A 60 -5.99 -19.09 -5.01
CA TRP A 60 -5.30 -17.81 -5.12
C TRP A 60 -3.93 -18.02 -5.76
N MET A 61 -3.67 -17.32 -6.85
CA MET A 61 -2.45 -17.50 -7.66
C MET A 61 -2.23 -18.99 -8.04
N PHE A 62 -3.32 -19.68 -8.43
CA PHE A 62 -3.33 -21.10 -8.79
C PHE A 62 -2.84 -22.06 -7.71
N LYS A 63 -2.87 -21.63 -6.46
CA LYS A 63 -2.66 -22.51 -5.29
C LYS A 63 -3.91 -22.55 -4.42
N GLU A 64 -4.23 -23.75 -3.96
CA GLU A 64 -5.27 -23.87 -2.95
C GLU A 64 -4.82 -23.15 -1.69
N SER A 65 -5.67 -22.27 -1.19
CA SER A 65 -5.38 -21.31 -0.13
C SER A 65 -6.57 -21.18 0.81
N VAL A 66 -6.31 -20.81 2.06
CA VAL A 66 -7.36 -20.47 3.02
C VAL A 66 -7.57 -18.96 3.03
N TYR A 67 -8.82 -18.54 2.86
CA TYR A 67 -9.26 -17.15 2.95
C TYR A 67 -9.79 -16.85 4.34
N LEU A 68 -9.35 -15.74 4.91
CA LEU A 68 -9.64 -15.31 6.26
C LEU A 68 -10.28 -13.92 6.23
N MET A 69 -11.54 -13.82 6.69
CA MET A 69 -12.42 -12.68 6.45
C MET A 69 -13.11 -12.18 7.74
N SER A 70 -12.39 -12.21 8.88
CA SER A 70 -12.86 -11.67 10.15
C SER A 70 -11.79 -10.81 10.82
N ALA A 71 -12.19 -9.91 11.74
CA ALA A 71 -11.24 -9.10 12.50
C ALA A 71 -10.35 -9.98 13.39
N GLN A 72 -10.89 -11.05 13.98
CA GLN A 72 -10.15 -12.01 14.78
C GLN A 72 -9.10 -12.75 13.95
N SER A 73 -9.43 -13.17 12.73
CA SER A 73 -8.43 -13.81 11.85
C SER A 73 -7.36 -12.82 11.36
N ASN A 74 -7.73 -11.55 11.12
CA ASN A 74 -6.75 -10.50 10.85
C ASN A 74 -5.76 -10.35 12.01
N GLU A 75 -6.24 -10.34 13.26
CA GLU A 75 -5.37 -10.26 14.45
C GLU A 75 -4.43 -11.46 14.53
N VAL A 76 -4.96 -12.67 14.44
CA VAL A 76 -4.15 -13.91 14.54
C VAL A 76 -3.04 -13.94 13.50
N VAL A 77 -3.29 -13.48 12.26
CA VAL A 77 -2.35 -13.61 11.14
C VAL A 77 -1.44 -12.39 10.99
N LEU A 78 -1.95 -11.18 11.24
CA LEU A 78 -1.18 -9.96 11.00
C LEU A 78 -0.37 -9.55 12.24
N PHE A 79 -0.90 -9.74 13.44
CA PHE A 79 -0.17 -9.43 14.66
C PHE A 79 0.85 -10.52 15.00
N ASP A 80 0.49 -11.78 14.83
CA ASP A 80 1.33 -12.99 14.88
C ASP A 80 2.49 -12.95 15.88
N ARG A 81 2.16 -12.74 17.16
CA ARG A 81 3.18 -12.68 18.25
C ARG A 81 4.10 -13.91 18.31
N ALA A 82 3.58 -15.06 17.90
CA ALA A 82 4.28 -16.35 17.98
C ALA A 82 5.11 -16.68 16.73
N GLY A 83 5.11 -15.83 15.69
CA GLY A 83 5.85 -16.07 14.44
C GLY A 83 5.37 -17.32 13.68
N ARG A 84 4.07 -17.59 13.69
CA ARG A 84 3.47 -18.78 13.07
C ARG A 84 3.22 -18.62 11.56
N PHE A 85 3.38 -17.40 11.03
CA PHE A 85 3.10 -17.09 9.64
C PHE A 85 4.30 -16.42 8.97
N SER A 86 4.59 -16.82 7.73
CA SER A 86 5.64 -16.23 6.90
C SER A 86 5.02 -15.22 5.92
N ALA A 87 5.53 -13.99 5.94
CA ALA A 87 5.23 -13.00 4.90
C ALA A 87 5.98 -13.35 3.61
N LYS A 88 7.28 -13.70 3.71
CA LYS A 88 8.11 -14.13 2.59
C LYS A 88 7.44 -15.21 1.75
N GLN A 89 7.09 -16.34 2.36
CA GLN A 89 6.47 -17.47 1.67
C GLN A 89 5.04 -17.16 1.16
N GLY A 90 4.34 -16.19 1.77
CA GLY A 90 3.05 -15.69 1.30
C GLY A 90 3.18 -14.90 0.00
N TRP A 91 4.16 -14.01 -0.08
CA TRP A 91 4.33 -13.10 -1.20
C TRP A 91 5.34 -13.56 -2.26
N GLU A 92 6.16 -14.58 -1.96
CA GLU A 92 7.24 -15.07 -2.83
C GLU A 92 6.77 -15.26 -4.28
N ARG A 93 5.62 -15.91 -4.49
CA ARG A 93 5.09 -16.17 -5.83
C ARG A 93 4.76 -14.90 -6.62
N VAL A 94 4.39 -13.83 -5.95
CA VAL A 94 4.00 -12.55 -6.56
C VAL A 94 5.21 -11.67 -6.80
N LEU A 95 6.13 -11.62 -5.83
CA LEU A 95 7.13 -10.57 -5.74
C LEU A 95 8.58 -11.05 -5.99
N ALA A 96 8.90 -12.36 -5.82
CA ALA A 96 10.29 -12.79 -5.79
C ALA A 96 11.10 -12.47 -7.06
N ASP A 97 10.50 -12.61 -8.24
CA ASP A 97 11.19 -12.32 -9.50
C ASP A 97 11.40 -10.82 -9.75
N LEU A 98 10.57 -9.98 -9.12
CA LEU A 98 10.53 -8.55 -9.37
C LEU A 98 11.15 -7.74 -8.23
N PHE A 99 11.08 -8.25 -6.98
CA PHE A 99 11.57 -7.60 -5.77
C PHE A 99 12.28 -8.59 -4.83
N PRO A 100 13.31 -9.34 -5.29
CA PRO A 100 13.78 -10.56 -4.64
C PRO A 100 14.26 -10.37 -3.20
N ARG A 101 14.82 -9.21 -2.84
CA ARG A 101 15.35 -8.89 -1.51
C ARG A 101 14.57 -7.77 -0.81
N GLY A 102 13.42 -7.37 -1.35
CA GLY A 102 12.55 -6.35 -0.75
C GLY A 102 12.10 -6.76 0.67
N LEU A 103 11.81 -5.77 1.51
CA LEU A 103 11.47 -5.97 2.93
C LEU A 103 10.28 -6.93 3.13
N MET A 104 9.31 -6.95 2.21
CA MET A 104 8.14 -7.83 2.29
C MET A 104 8.48 -9.31 2.08
N LEU A 105 9.63 -9.63 1.46
CA LEU A 105 10.12 -11.00 1.26
C LEU A 105 11.15 -11.44 2.32
N ARG A 106 11.03 -10.90 3.53
CA ARG A 106 11.86 -11.23 4.67
C ARG A 106 10.99 -11.59 5.85
N ASP A 107 11.49 -12.44 6.75
CA ASP A 107 10.79 -12.87 7.97
C ASP A 107 11.71 -12.78 9.19
N ALA A 108 11.13 -12.85 10.37
CA ALA A 108 11.81 -13.00 11.66
C ALA A 108 12.97 -11.99 11.85
N GLU A 109 14.18 -12.49 12.19
CA GLU A 109 15.35 -11.64 12.49
C GLU A 109 15.85 -10.90 11.26
N ASP A 110 15.85 -11.53 10.09
CA ASP A 110 16.25 -10.91 8.81
C ASP A 110 15.35 -9.70 8.51
N HIS A 111 14.03 -9.85 8.66
CA HIS A 111 13.10 -8.72 8.51
C HIS A 111 13.36 -7.61 9.54
N ARG A 112 13.55 -7.97 10.82
CA ARG A 112 13.81 -6.98 11.89
C ARG A 112 15.08 -6.19 11.64
N TRP A 113 16.17 -6.87 11.22
CA TRP A 113 17.42 -6.22 10.91
C TRP A 113 17.28 -5.19 9.77
N HIS A 114 16.72 -5.61 8.64
CA HIS A 114 16.52 -4.72 7.49
C HIS A 114 15.58 -3.55 7.82
N ARG A 115 14.47 -3.82 8.51
CA ARG A 115 13.54 -2.78 8.92
C ARG A 115 14.17 -1.76 9.86
N ARG A 116 14.98 -2.19 10.82
CA ARG A 116 15.67 -1.32 11.78
C ARG A 116 16.57 -0.30 11.09
N LEU A 117 17.33 -0.74 10.10
CA LEU A 117 18.23 0.11 9.33
C LEU A 117 17.49 1.14 8.45
N MET A 118 16.26 0.85 8.04
CA MET A 118 15.44 1.78 7.26
C MET A 118 14.67 2.80 8.11
N LEU A 119 14.34 2.46 9.36
CA LEU A 119 13.48 3.28 10.21
C LEU A 119 13.92 4.74 10.36
N PRO A 120 15.23 5.08 10.44
CA PRO A 120 15.66 6.47 10.54
C PRO A 120 15.14 7.37 9.41
N ALA A 121 14.98 6.83 8.20
CA ALA A 121 14.45 7.56 7.05
C ALA A 121 12.93 7.87 7.14
N PHE A 122 12.23 7.33 8.14
CA PHE A 122 10.80 7.56 8.36
C PHE A 122 10.51 8.22 9.72
N ARG A 123 11.54 8.74 10.40
CA ARG A 123 11.39 9.50 11.65
C ARG A 123 10.94 10.94 11.37
N HIS A 124 10.50 11.62 12.42
CA HIS A 124 9.96 12.97 12.38
C HIS A 124 10.86 13.96 11.61
N GLU A 125 12.16 14.01 11.92
CA GLU A 125 13.11 14.93 11.28
C GLU A 125 13.32 14.64 9.79
N ALA A 126 13.22 13.37 9.38
CA ALA A 126 13.27 13.00 7.96
C ALA A 126 11.99 13.42 7.25
N LEU A 127 10.83 13.20 7.88
CA LEU A 127 9.53 13.59 7.32
C LEU A 127 9.42 15.11 7.16
N GLU A 128 9.92 15.91 8.12
CA GLU A 128 9.98 17.37 8.00
C GLU A 128 10.78 17.82 6.77
N ARG A 129 11.97 17.25 6.58
CA ARG A 129 12.79 17.54 5.40
C ARG A 129 12.08 17.14 4.10
N TYR A 130 11.41 15.99 4.10
CA TYR A 130 10.66 15.53 2.94
C TYR A 130 9.49 16.45 2.63
N LEU A 131 8.75 16.89 3.65
CA LEU A 131 7.64 17.83 3.51
C LEU A 131 8.11 19.15 2.90
N ALA A 132 9.18 19.72 3.43
CA ALA A 132 9.76 20.96 2.90
C ALA A 132 10.17 20.81 1.41
N LYS A 133 10.75 19.65 1.05
CA LYS A 133 11.20 19.38 -0.31
C LYS A 133 10.04 19.17 -1.30
N MET A 134 8.97 18.48 -0.88
CA MET A 134 7.84 18.16 -1.77
C MET A 134 6.84 19.31 -1.93
N SER A 135 6.71 20.21 -0.95
CA SER A 135 5.67 21.24 -0.92
C SER A 135 5.68 22.16 -2.15
N PRO A 136 6.81 22.69 -2.63
CA PRO A 136 6.82 23.52 -3.84
C PRO A 136 6.34 22.78 -5.10
N ARG A 137 6.70 21.50 -5.25
CA ARG A 137 6.25 20.67 -6.37
C ARG A 137 4.75 20.38 -6.31
N ILE A 138 4.23 20.15 -5.11
CA ILE A 138 2.80 19.96 -4.88
C ILE A 138 2.03 21.23 -5.28
N GLU A 139 2.44 22.39 -4.79
CA GLU A 139 1.81 23.69 -5.13
C GLU A 139 1.79 23.94 -6.64
N ALA A 140 2.93 23.75 -7.31
CA ALA A 140 3.02 23.90 -8.77
C ALA A 140 2.11 22.95 -9.53
N SER A 141 2.04 21.68 -9.12
CA SER A 141 1.18 20.68 -9.76
C SER A 141 -0.30 21.00 -9.57
N VAL A 142 -0.71 21.39 -8.36
CA VAL A 142 -2.10 21.76 -8.04
C VAL A 142 -2.52 23.00 -8.83
N ALA A 143 -1.65 24.01 -8.95
CA ALA A 143 -1.91 25.19 -9.77
C ALA A 143 -2.09 24.82 -11.25
N GLN A 144 -1.23 23.94 -11.79
CA GLN A 144 -1.35 23.45 -13.16
C GLN A 144 -2.67 22.71 -13.40
N TRP A 145 -3.09 21.82 -12.48
CA TRP A 145 -4.36 21.10 -12.61
C TRP A 145 -5.56 22.04 -12.63
N GLY A 146 -5.54 23.07 -11.78
CA GLY A 146 -6.58 24.07 -11.75
C GLY A 146 -6.65 24.89 -13.03
N ALA A 147 -5.51 25.28 -13.60
CA ALA A 147 -5.45 25.99 -14.88
C ALA A 147 -6.00 25.15 -16.05
N GLN A 148 -5.87 23.83 -16.01
CA GLN A 148 -6.47 22.93 -16.99
C GLN A 148 -7.99 22.83 -16.84
N GLY A 149 -8.53 23.00 -15.64
CA GLY A 149 -9.97 22.94 -15.33
C GLY A 149 -10.63 21.57 -15.47
N GLN A 150 -10.10 20.70 -16.33
CA GLN A 150 -10.57 19.31 -16.51
C GLN A 150 -9.37 18.39 -16.71
N LEU A 151 -9.35 17.26 -15.97
CA LEU A 151 -8.27 16.29 -16.09
C LEU A 151 -8.72 14.89 -15.67
N LYS A 152 -7.93 13.88 -16.05
CA LYS A 152 -7.97 12.57 -15.43
C LYS A 152 -7.05 12.61 -14.21
N PHE A 153 -7.64 12.52 -13.02
CA PHE A 153 -6.90 12.79 -11.77
C PHE A 153 -5.88 11.69 -11.43
N TYR A 154 -6.23 10.40 -11.66
CA TYR A 154 -5.34 9.29 -11.30
C TYR A 154 -3.96 9.39 -12.00
N PRO A 155 -3.84 9.57 -13.33
CA PRO A 155 -2.53 9.73 -13.95
C PRO A 155 -1.81 11.02 -13.52
N ALA A 156 -2.54 12.10 -13.24
CA ALA A 156 -1.94 13.35 -12.79
C ALA A 156 -1.30 13.22 -11.39
N ILE A 157 -2.05 12.67 -10.44
CA ILE A 157 -1.52 12.43 -9.08
C ILE A 157 -0.43 11.34 -9.08
N LYS A 158 -0.53 10.32 -9.94
CA LYS A 158 0.50 9.29 -10.06
C LYS A 158 1.85 9.89 -10.49
N ARG A 159 1.84 10.80 -11.47
CA ARG A 159 3.04 11.52 -11.89
C ARG A 159 3.64 12.34 -10.74
N LEU A 160 2.80 13.07 -9.99
CA LEU A 160 3.25 13.85 -8.84
C LEU A 160 3.85 12.96 -7.73
N THR A 161 3.16 11.91 -7.33
CA THR A 161 3.64 11.02 -6.24
C THR A 161 4.94 10.31 -6.61
N LEU A 162 5.12 9.94 -7.88
CA LEU A 162 6.37 9.37 -8.36
C LEU A 162 7.52 10.40 -8.34
N ALA A 163 7.25 11.64 -8.81
CA ALA A 163 8.24 12.71 -8.76
C ALA A 163 8.67 13.01 -7.31
N ILE A 164 7.72 13.07 -6.39
CA ILE A 164 7.99 13.22 -4.96
C ILE A 164 8.84 12.06 -4.44
N ALA A 165 8.48 10.82 -4.76
CA ALA A 165 9.25 9.65 -4.34
C ALA A 165 10.69 9.68 -4.87
N ALA A 166 10.89 10.12 -6.11
CA ALA A 166 12.22 10.29 -6.69
C ALA A 166 13.04 11.37 -5.97
N ASP A 167 12.44 12.54 -5.74
CA ASP A 167 13.09 13.65 -5.03
C ASP A 167 13.49 13.26 -3.60
N VAL A 168 12.58 12.55 -2.90
CA VAL A 168 12.73 12.21 -1.48
C VAL A 168 13.61 10.97 -1.28
N PHE A 169 13.40 9.93 -2.10
CA PHE A 169 14.07 8.65 -1.89
C PHE A 169 15.36 8.51 -2.70
N LEU A 170 15.37 8.97 -3.95
CA LEU A 170 16.56 8.89 -4.79
C LEU A 170 17.41 10.17 -4.73
N GLY A 171 16.90 11.24 -4.15
CA GLY A 171 17.60 12.53 -4.07
C GLY A 171 17.92 13.12 -5.44
N THR A 172 17.10 12.84 -6.45
CA THR A 172 17.27 13.31 -7.81
C THR A 172 15.97 13.81 -8.40
N GLN A 173 16.04 14.86 -9.21
CA GLN A 173 14.93 15.28 -10.04
C GLN A 173 14.93 14.46 -11.32
N LEU A 174 13.79 13.91 -11.69
CA LEU A 174 13.63 13.02 -12.85
C LEU A 174 12.89 13.74 -13.98
N ASP A 175 13.15 15.03 -14.21
CA ASP A 175 12.32 15.85 -15.09
C ASP A 175 12.16 15.26 -16.49
N ASP A 176 13.22 14.82 -17.14
CA ASP A 176 13.19 14.21 -18.48
C ASP A 176 13.01 12.68 -18.44
N GLU A 177 13.42 12.01 -17.35
CA GLU A 177 13.37 10.55 -17.22
C GLU A 177 12.08 10.07 -16.52
N ILE A 178 11.25 11.00 -15.98
CA ILE A 178 10.12 10.66 -15.12
C ILE A 178 9.08 9.78 -15.81
N ASP A 179 8.81 10.02 -17.09
CA ASP A 179 7.81 9.26 -17.84
C ASP A 179 8.29 7.82 -18.06
N GLN A 180 9.56 7.62 -18.44
CA GLN A 180 10.13 6.27 -18.61
C GLN A 180 10.18 5.51 -17.29
N ILE A 181 10.59 6.15 -16.20
CA ILE A 181 10.63 5.53 -14.87
C ILE A 181 9.22 5.22 -14.38
N SER A 182 8.24 6.08 -14.64
CA SER A 182 6.82 5.84 -14.34
C SER A 182 6.29 4.62 -15.09
N ASP A 183 6.64 4.48 -16.37
CA ASP A 183 6.25 3.34 -17.19
C ASP A 183 6.91 2.05 -16.68
N ASP A 184 8.20 2.10 -16.32
CA ASP A 184 8.93 0.97 -15.78
C ASP A 184 8.32 0.47 -14.45
N PHE A 185 7.94 1.38 -13.54
CA PHE A 185 7.24 1.01 -12.31
C PHE A 185 5.83 0.49 -12.60
N SER A 186 5.12 1.07 -13.54
CA SER A 186 3.78 0.61 -13.92
C SER A 186 3.81 -0.80 -14.50
N ASP A 187 4.75 -1.07 -15.39
CA ASP A 187 4.98 -2.39 -15.98
C ASP A 187 5.41 -3.42 -14.91
N LEU A 188 6.26 -3.01 -13.97
CA LEU A 188 6.71 -3.83 -12.85
C LEU A 188 5.53 -4.26 -11.95
N VAL A 189 4.67 -3.31 -11.56
CA VAL A 189 3.48 -3.58 -10.75
C VAL A 189 2.48 -4.45 -11.51
N ALA A 190 2.24 -4.19 -12.80
CA ALA A 190 1.37 -5.03 -13.63
C ALA A 190 1.92 -6.46 -13.77
N ALA A 191 3.23 -6.62 -13.90
CA ALA A 191 3.88 -7.92 -13.99
C ALA A 191 3.74 -8.75 -12.70
N SER A 192 3.64 -8.11 -11.53
CA SER A 192 3.50 -8.81 -10.23
C SER A 192 2.26 -9.68 -10.15
N VAL A 193 1.17 -9.30 -10.81
CA VAL A 193 -0.10 -10.04 -10.86
C VAL A 193 -0.33 -10.75 -12.21
N ALA A 194 0.68 -10.77 -13.09
CA ALA A 194 0.54 -11.45 -14.38
C ALA A 194 0.32 -12.95 -14.19
N VAL A 195 -0.73 -13.46 -14.82
CA VAL A 195 -1.08 -14.90 -14.83
C VAL A 195 -0.04 -15.70 -15.59
N VAL A 196 0.41 -15.18 -16.74
CA VAL A 196 1.44 -15.80 -17.58
C VAL A 196 2.80 -15.17 -17.26
N ARG A 197 3.60 -15.88 -16.50
CA ARG A 197 4.92 -15.44 -15.99
C ARG A 197 6.07 -16.05 -16.81
N VAL A 198 6.02 -15.84 -18.12
CA VAL A 198 7.12 -16.19 -19.03
C VAL A 198 7.60 -14.92 -19.76
N PRO A 199 8.91 -14.73 -19.92
CA PRO A 199 9.47 -13.52 -20.50
C PRO A 199 9.37 -13.54 -22.04
N VAL A 200 8.13 -13.58 -22.55
CA VAL A 200 7.87 -13.48 -24.00
C VAL A 200 7.78 -11.99 -24.35
N LEU A 201 8.53 -11.60 -25.39
CA LEU A 201 8.63 -10.22 -25.85
C LEU A 201 7.24 -9.57 -26.05
N GLY A 202 7.08 -8.34 -25.57
CA GLY A 202 5.85 -7.56 -25.67
C GLY A 202 4.73 -7.91 -24.67
N ARG A 203 4.87 -8.99 -23.88
CA ARG A 203 3.89 -9.34 -22.85
C ARG A 203 4.15 -8.62 -21.52
N THR A 204 3.11 -8.43 -20.72
CA THR A 204 3.13 -7.69 -19.43
C THR A 204 4.28 -8.13 -18.53
N TYR A 205 4.49 -9.44 -18.37
CA TYR A 205 5.56 -9.95 -17.51
C TYR A 205 6.96 -9.59 -18.03
N ALA A 206 7.20 -9.73 -19.35
CA ALA A 206 8.48 -9.37 -19.96
C ALA A 206 8.79 -7.88 -19.86
N LYS A 207 7.78 -7.02 -19.99
CA LYS A 207 7.92 -5.56 -19.81
C LYS A 207 8.35 -5.23 -18.37
N GLY A 208 7.70 -5.83 -17.37
CA GLY A 208 8.07 -5.61 -15.97
C GLY A 208 9.48 -6.10 -15.64
N VAL A 209 9.92 -7.25 -16.17
CA VAL A 209 11.29 -7.75 -16.00
C VAL A 209 12.31 -6.78 -16.64
N ALA A 210 12.02 -6.27 -17.85
CA ALA A 210 12.87 -5.30 -18.52
C ALA A 210 12.91 -3.96 -17.76
N GLY A 211 11.76 -3.47 -17.29
CA GLY A 211 11.67 -2.25 -16.46
C GLY A 211 12.49 -2.39 -15.19
N ARG A 212 12.37 -3.53 -14.48
CA ARG A 212 13.20 -3.81 -13.30
C ARG A 212 14.70 -3.75 -13.62
N ALA A 213 15.12 -4.32 -14.75
CA ALA A 213 16.53 -4.30 -15.13
C ALA A 213 17.04 -2.87 -15.33
N ARG A 214 16.25 -2.01 -16.00
CA ARG A 214 16.60 -0.58 -16.19
C ARG A 214 16.69 0.17 -14.85
N LEU A 215 15.69 0.00 -13.98
CA LEU A 215 15.67 0.61 -12.65
C LEU A 215 16.86 0.14 -11.80
N ALA A 216 17.20 -1.15 -11.85
CA ALA A 216 18.33 -1.69 -11.11
C ALA A 216 19.67 -1.10 -11.60
N THR A 217 19.85 -0.97 -12.91
CA THR A 217 21.04 -0.32 -13.50
C THR A 217 21.09 1.15 -13.08
N PHE A 218 19.99 1.90 -13.20
CA PHE A 218 19.90 3.30 -12.81
C PHE A 218 20.36 3.53 -11.35
N ILE A 219 19.90 2.69 -10.43
CA ILE A 219 20.26 2.79 -9.01
C ILE A 219 21.71 2.35 -8.79
N ARG A 220 22.11 1.19 -9.34
CA ARG A 220 23.45 0.62 -9.15
C ARG A 220 24.57 1.59 -9.57
N ASP A 221 24.41 2.25 -10.72
CA ASP A 221 25.39 3.19 -11.26
C ASP A 221 25.61 4.41 -10.35
N ARG A 222 24.66 4.68 -9.44
CA ARG A 222 24.70 5.83 -8.52
C ARG A 222 25.16 5.48 -7.10
N ILE A 223 25.30 4.21 -6.73
CA ILE A 223 25.69 3.78 -5.36
C ILE A 223 27.05 4.37 -4.97
N GLY A 224 28.06 4.31 -5.85
CA GLY A 224 29.40 4.84 -5.56
C GLY A 224 29.37 6.33 -5.23
N GLN A 225 28.63 7.12 -6.00
CA GLN A 225 28.47 8.55 -5.75
C GLN A 225 27.72 8.81 -4.43
N ARG A 226 26.68 8.02 -4.11
CA ARG A 226 25.91 8.16 -2.87
C ARG A 226 26.73 7.81 -1.63
N ARG A 227 27.61 6.81 -1.70
CA ARG A 227 28.54 6.48 -0.63
C ARG A 227 29.59 7.56 -0.38
N ALA A 228 29.92 8.37 -1.40
CA ALA A 228 30.85 9.49 -1.29
C ALA A 228 30.17 10.83 -0.93
N SER A 229 28.85 10.85 -0.73
CA SER A 229 28.09 12.06 -0.44
C SER A 229 27.53 12.06 0.97
N ASP A 230 27.33 13.25 1.55
CA ASP A 230 26.68 13.47 2.85
C ASP A 230 25.18 13.82 2.68
N GLY A 231 24.58 13.36 1.59
CA GLY A 231 23.15 13.56 1.30
C GLY A 231 22.25 12.95 2.38
N ASN A 232 21.08 13.53 2.57
CA ASN A 232 20.11 13.09 3.57
C ASN A 232 18.81 12.50 2.95
N ASP A 233 18.84 12.20 1.64
CA ASP A 233 17.82 11.39 0.99
C ASP A 233 17.90 9.92 1.43
N LEU A 234 16.82 9.16 1.19
CA LEU A 234 16.74 7.75 1.60
C LEU A 234 17.86 6.90 0.97
N PHE A 235 18.21 7.14 -0.31
CA PHE A 235 19.25 6.38 -1.00
C PHE A 235 20.59 6.53 -0.29
N THR A 236 21.02 7.76 -0.03
CA THR A 236 22.25 8.04 0.71
C THR A 236 22.20 7.42 2.11
N GLN A 237 21.08 7.55 2.83
CA GLN A 237 20.93 6.93 4.15
C GLN A 237 21.06 5.40 4.10
N LEU A 238 20.50 4.71 3.11
CA LEU A 238 20.67 3.27 2.95
C LEU A 238 22.13 2.87 2.63
N CYS A 239 22.83 3.69 1.86
CA CYS A 239 24.25 3.48 1.55
C CYS A 239 25.17 3.59 2.79
N HIS A 240 24.77 4.39 3.78
CA HIS A 240 25.53 4.63 5.00
C HIS A 240 24.99 3.85 6.22
N ALA A 241 23.83 3.23 6.10
CA ALA A 241 23.19 2.52 7.22
C ALA A 241 24.06 1.36 7.71
N ARG A 242 24.32 1.33 9.03
CA ARG A 242 25.09 0.30 9.72
C ARG A 242 24.40 -0.12 10.99
N ASP A 243 24.55 -1.37 11.37
CA ASP A 243 24.15 -1.85 12.68
C ASP A 243 25.29 -1.69 13.72
N GLU A 244 25.04 -2.17 14.93
CA GLU A 244 26.00 -2.08 16.05
C GLU A 244 27.27 -2.91 15.81
N GLN A 245 27.26 -3.86 14.86
CA GLN A 245 28.39 -4.67 14.45
C GLN A 245 29.05 -4.20 13.16
N ASP A 246 28.77 -2.95 12.74
CA ASP A 246 29.25 -2.33 11.50
C ASP A 246 28.79 -3.04 10.21
N LYS A 247 27.77 -3.93 10.31
CA LYS A 247 27.19 -4.61 9.14
C LYS A 247 26.30 -3.62 8.38
N GLN A 248 26.45 -3.60 7.05
CA GLN A 248 25.74 -2.73 6.12
C GLN A 248 24.99 -3.52 5.06
N TYR A 249 24.13 -2.85 4.30
CA TYR A 249 23.52 -3.42 3.10
C TYR A 249 24.56 -3.67 2.00
N SER A 250 24.41 -4.79 1.30
CA SER A 250 25.06 -5.00 0.01
C SER A 250 24.45 -4.08 -1.06
N ASP A 251 25.18 -3.84 -2.15
CA ASP A 251 24.68 -3.02 -3.27
C ASP A 251 23.37 -3.55 -3.84
N GLU A 252 23.25 -4.86 -3.96
CA GLU A 252 22.05 -5.51 -4.47
C GLU A 252 20.87 -5.40 -3.49
N GLU A 253 21.11 -5.36 -2.19
CA GLU A 253 20.06 -5.10 -1.21
C GLU A 253 19.59 -3.66 -1.27
N ILE A 254 20.51 -2.70 -1.44
CA ILE A 254 20.17 -1.29 -1.63
C ILE A 254 19.28 -1.13 -2.88
N VAL A 255 19.70 -1.72 -4.02
CA VAL A 255 18.93 -1.69 -5.27
C VAL A 255 17.51 -2.22 -5.07
N ASP A 256 17.38 -3.42 -4.49
CA ASP A 256 16.08 -4.06 -4.33
C ASP A 256 15.19 -3.34 -3.31
N HIS A 257 15.76 -2.79 -2.24
CA HIS A 257 15.03 -1.98 -1.28
C HIS A 257 14.52 -0.68 -1.91
N LEU A 258 15.35 0.02 -2.67
CA LEU A 258 14.93 1.27 -3.32
C LEU A 258 13.83 1.02 -4.36
N ILE A 259 13.96 0.01 -5.21
CA ILE A 259 12.92 -0.34 -6.19
C ILE A 259 11.62 -0.69 -5.45
N PHE A 260 11.70 -1.49 -4.38
CA PHE A 260 10.53 -1.87 -3.60
C PHE A 260 9.88 -0.68 -2.88
N LEU A 261 10.68 0.18 -2.24
CA LEU A 261 10.17 1.34 -1.50
C LEU A 261 9.59 2.40 -2.43
N MET A 262 10.21 2.64 -3.58
CA MET A 262 9.66 3.54 -4.60
C MET A 262 8.27 3.07 -5.06
N MET A 263 8.12 1.79 -5.40
CA MET A 263 6.83 1.22 -5.78
C MET A 263 5.82 1.32 -4.62
N ALA A 264 6.20 0.94 -3.42
CA ALA A 264 5.32 0.92 -2.27
C ALA A 264 4.81 2.32 -1.89
N ALA A 265 5.68 3.34 -1.96
CA ALA A 265 5.35 4.69 -1.53
C ALA A 265 4.47 5.46 -2.53
N HIS A 266 4.70 5.31 -3.85
CA HIS A 266 3.95 6.12 -4.80
C HIS A 266 2.62 5.51 -5.21
N ASP A 267 2.54 4.22 -5.51
CA ASP A 267 1.30 3.62 -6.02
C ASP A 267 0.20 3.54 -4.97
N THR A 268 0.54 3.21 -3.72
CA THR A 268 -0.45 3.13 -2.63
C THR A 268 -0.98 4.50 -2.23
N THR A 269 -0.11 5.51 -2.17
CA THR A 269 -0.50 6.89 -1.87
C THR A 269 -1.29 7.51 -3.02
N THR A 270 -0.91 7.24 -4.28
CA THR A 270 -1.72 7.59 -5.47
C THR A 270 -3.14 7.06 -5.35
N SER A 271 -3.29 5.77 -5.01
CA SER A 271 -4.59 5.14 -4.80
C SER A 271 -5.38 5.83 -3.69
N ALA A 272 -4.76 6.05 -2.53
CA ALA A 272 -5.40 6.65 -1.36
C ALA A 272 -5.88 8.09 -1.65
N ILE A 273 -5.05 8.94 -2.25
CA ILE A 273 -5.43 10.32 -2.62
C ILE A 273 -6.54 10.30 -3.68
N THR A 274 -6.44 9.42 -4.68
CA THR A 274 -7.47 9.31 -5.74
C THR A 274 -8.84 8.94 -5.17
N THR A 275 -8.89 7.96 -4.28
CA THR A 275 -10.14 7.51 -3.66
C THR A 275 -10.72 8.56 -2.73
N MET A 276 -9.87 9.29 -2.01
CA MET A 276 -10.28 10.40 -1.15
C MET A 276 -10.85 11.57 -1.96
N VAL A 277 -10.19 11.96 -3.06
CA VAL A 277 -10.68 13.00 -3.98
C VAL A 277 -12.00 12.60 -4.64
N TYR A 278 -12.16 11.33 -5.01
CA TYR A 278 -13.44 10.79 -5.48
C TYR A 278 -14.54 10.89 -4.41
N ALA A 279 -14.25 10.42 -3.19
CA ALA A 279 -15.20 10.48 -2.08
C ALA A 279 -15.65 11.93 -1.81
N LEU A 280 -14.73 12.88 -1.77
CA LEU A 280 -15.02 14.30 -1.59
C LEU A 280 -15.82 14.91 -2.76
N ALA A 281 -15.63 14.44 -4.00
CA ALA A 281 -16.46 14.85 -5.14
C ALA A 281 -17.92 14.37 -5.03
N LYS A 282 -18.15 13.24 -4.34
CA LYS A 282 -19.49 12.69 -4.07
C LYS A 282 -20.13 13.25 -2.81
N HIS A 283 -19.35 13.87 -1.94
CA HIS A 283 -19.74 14.41 -0.63
C HIS A 283 -19.30 15.87 -0.50
N PRO A 284 -19.97 16.80 -1.20
CA PRO A 284 -19.59 18.21 -1.22
C PRO A 284 -19.64 18.89 0.15
N GLU A 285 -20.46 18.39 1.07
CA GLU A 285 -20.51 18.83 2.47
C GLU A 285 -19.17 18.61 3.18
N TRP A 286 -18.54 17.45 2.97
CA TRP A 286 -17.20 17.16 3.48
C TRP A 286 -16.12 17.98 2.77
N GLN A 287 -16.23 18.16 1.46
CA GLN A 287 -15.30 19.02 0.71
C GLN A 287 -15.32 20.45 1.25
N THR A 288 -16.51 21.00 1.58
CA THR A 288 -16.66 22.32 2.18
C THR A 288 -16.07 22.40 3.58
N ARG A 289 -16.32 21.39 4.42
CA ARG A 289 -15.78 21.33 5.78
C ARG A 289 -14.25 21.27 5.78
N LEU A 290 -13.67 20.41 4.92
CA LEU A 290 -12.22 20.31 4.79
C LEU A 290 -11.58 21.56 4.18
N ARG A 291 -12.31 22.31 3.31
CA ARG A 291 -11.83 23.59 2.80
C ARG A 291 -11.68 24.62 3.91
N ALA A 292 -12.65 24.70 4.81
CA ALA A 292 -12.57 25.61 5.96
C ALA A 292 -11.37 25.25 6.87
N GLU A 293 -11.12 23.97 7.10
CA GLU A 293 -9.93 23.50 7.83
C GLU A 293 -8.63 23.85 7.11
N ALA A 294 -8.54 23.60 5.79
CA ALA A 294 -7.38 23.91 4.97
C ALA A 294 -7.10 25.43 4.93
N GLN A 295 -8.14 26.27 4.83
CA GLN A 295 -8.00 27.73 4.86
C GLN A 295 -7.47 28.21 6.22
N LYS A 296 -7.99 27.66 7.33
CA LYS A 296 -7.51 27.97 8.70
C LYS A 296 -6.03 27.60 8.86
N THR A 297 -5.64 26.43 8.36
CA THR A 297 -4.24 25.99 8.40
C THR A 297 -3.33 26.86 7.53
N ALA A 298 -3.77 27.23 6.32
CA ALA A 298 -3.03 28.13 5.43
C ALA A 298 -2.81 29.51 6.07
N ASN A 299 -3.86 30.11 6.63
CA ASN A 299 -3.76 31.38 7.33
C ASN A 299 -2.79 31.32 8.54
N HIS A 300 -2.77 30.19 9.26
CA HIS A 300 -1.80 29.96 10.33
C HIS A 300 -0.38 29.96 9.78
N ILE A 301 -0.10 29.25 8.70
CA ILE A 301 1.23 29.18 8.04
C ILE A 301 1.66 30.59 7.62
N GLU A 302 0.79 31.34 6.93
CA GLU A 302 1.04 32.69 6.47
C GLU A 302 1.38 33.66 7.60
N ALA A 303 0.66 33.56 8.73
CA ALA A 303 0.92 34.37 9.92
C ALA A 303 2.31 34.14 10.54
N THR A 304 2.93 32.97 10.27
CA THR A 304 4.32 32.67 10.73
C THR A 304 5.39 33.20 9.77
N GLY A 305 5.03 33.71 8.59
CA GLY A 305 5.96 34.15 7.54
C GLY A 305 6.67 33.01 6.81
N ARG A 306 6.28 31.74 7.02
CA ARG A 306 6.88 30.57 6.35
C ARG A 306 6.30 30.40 4.93
N GLN A 307 7.10 29.82 4.04
CA GLN A 307 6.71 29.54 2.66
C GLN A 307 6.05 28.18 2.45
N GLY A 308 5.96 27.32 3.49
CA GLY A 308 5.36 25.99 3.39
C GLY A 308 4.97 25.43 4.76
N PRO A 309 4.19 24.34 4.78
CA PRO A 309 3.74 23.69 6.00
C PRO A 309 4.86 22.92 6.70
N THR A 310 4.75 22.81 8.02
CA THR A 310 5.46 21.83 8.87
C THR A 310 4.54 20.66 9.20
N LEU A 311 5.08 19.60 9.81
CA LEU A 311 4.26 18.49 10.32
C LEU A 311 3.27 18.96 11.39
N ASP A 312 3.66 19.91 12.22
CA ASP A 312 2.78 20.50 13.25
C ASP A 312 1.60 21.25 12.62
N ASP A 313 1.82 21.98 11.51
CA ASP A 313 0.72 22.61 10.78
C ASP A 313 -0.23 21.56 10.19
N LEU A 314 0.31 20.49 9.61
CA LEU A 314 -0.51 19.40 9.07
C LEU A 314 -1.25 18.62 10.17
N ALA A 315 -0.73 18.60 11.42
CA ALA A 315 -1.40 17.99 12.56
C ALA A 315 -2.69 18.74 12.96
N LEU A 316 -2.81 20.03 12.62
CA LEU A 316 -4.04 20.80 12.83
C LEU A 316 -5.21 20.33 11.95
N MET A 317 -4.93 19.60 10.85
CA MET A 317 -5.92 19.09 9.92
C MET A 317 -6.50 17.76 10.43
N THR A 318 -7.43 17.83 11.38
CA THR A 318 -8.02 16.66 12.05
C THR A 318 -9.20 16.06 11.30
N ASP A 319 -10.03 16.87 10.64
CA ASP A 319 -11.15 16.41 9.84
C ASP A 319 -10.69 15.65 8.60
N ILE A 320 -9.55 16.05 8.02
CA ILE A 320 -8.96 15.35 6.89
C ILE A 320 -8.52 13.92 7.26
N GLU A 321 -8.13 13.68 8.53
CA GLU A 321 -7.82 12.34 9.00
C GLU A 321 -9.05 11.42 9.05
N LEU A 322 -10.21 11.95 9.44
CA LEU A 322 -11.46 11.20 9.45
C LEU A 322 -11.82 10.76 8.03
N VAL A 323 -11.74 11.69 7.07
CA VAL A 323 -12.00 11.40 5.65
C VAL A 323 -10.97 10.44 5.07
N PHE A 324 -9.70 10.56 5.42
CA PHE A 324 -8.64 9.64 4.98
C PHE A 324 -8.90 8.22 5.51
N LYS A 325 -9.20 8.08 6.79
CA LYS A 325 -9.49 6.78 7.41
C LYS A 325 -10.73 6.11 6.79
N GLU A 326 -11.79 6.87 6.53
CA GLU A 326 -13.00 6.36 5.91
C GLU A 326 -12.78 5.98 4.43
N SER A 327 -12.00 6.78 3.70
CA SER A 327 -11.61 6.45 2.33
C SER A 327 -10.82 5.15 2.26
N LEU A 328 -9.86 4.93 3.18
CA LEU A 328 -9.11 3.69 3.29
C LEU A 328 -9.98 2.50 3.74
N ARG A 329 -11.04 2.73 4.52
CA ARG A 329 -11.98 1.68 4.89
C ARG A 329 -12.73 1.16 3.64
N LEU A 330 -13.25 2.06 2.82
CA LEU A 330 -14.04 1.71 1.64
C LEU A 330 -13.18 1.29 0.44
N TYR A 331 -12.02 1.92 0.25
CA TYR A 331 -11.20 1.79 -0.96
C TYR A 331 -9.72 1.61 -0.62
N GLN A 332 -9.40 0.66 0.26
CA GLN A 332 -8.01 0.43 0.64
C GLN A 332 -7.14 0.04 -0.57
N PRO A 333 -5.90 0.55 -0.67
CA PRO A 333 -4.99 0.24 -1.78
C PRO A 333 -4.69 -1.24 -1.95
N LEU A 334 -4.49 -1.97 -0.86
CA LEU A 334 -4.22 -3.42 -0.85
C LEU A 334 -5.40 -4.18 -0.22
N PRO A 335 -6.29 -4.78 -1.03
CA PRO A 335 -7.51 -5.42 -0.53
C PRO A 335 -7.25 -6.73 0.22
N THR A 336 -6.08 -7.35 0.01
CA THR A 336 -5.71 -8.66 0.58
C THR A 336 -4.25 -8.67 1.01
N ILE A 337 -3.95 -9.45 2.05
CA ILE A 337 -2.58 -9.64 2.57
C ILE A 337 -2.29 -11.13 2.65
N ALA A 338 -1.23 -11.56 1.95
CA ALA A 338 -0.84 -12.95 1.88
C ALA A 338 0.14 -13.36 2.99
N ARG A 339 -0.01 -14.59 3.47
CA ARG A 339 0.90 -15.26 4.38
C ARG A 339 0.97 -16.76 4.05
N ARG A 340 1.87 -17.46 4.71
CA ARG A 340 1.89 -18.94 4.76
C ARG A 340 1.96 -19.39 6.19
N ALA A 341 1.12 -20.35 6.59
CA ALA A 341 1.21 -20.98 7.90
C ALA A 341 2.51 -21.80 8.00
N LEU A 342 3.32 -21.55 9.02
CA LEU A 342 4.57 -22.30 9.28
C LEU A 342 4.34 -23.53 10.16
N VAL A 343 3.29 -23.51 10.97
CA VAL A 343 2.85 -24.57 11.87
C VAL A 343 1.35 -24.79 11.69
N ASP A 344 0.83 -25.89 12.23
CA ASP A 344 -0.61 -26.09 12.33
C ASP A 344 -1.22 -25.00 13.22
N VAL A 345 -2.28 -24.35 12.72
CA VAL A 345 -3.02 -23.31 13.46
C VAL A 345 -4.50 -23.60 13.41
N GLU A 346 -5.23 -23.16 14.42
CA GLU A 346 -6.68 -23.22 14.44
C GLU A 346 -7.27 -21.82 14.45
N ILE A 347 -8.19 -21.55 13.54
CA ILE A 347 -8.90 -20.24 13.41
C ILE A 347 -10.38 -20.53 13.21
N HIS A 348 -11.22 -19.97 14.07
CA HIS A 348 -12.69 -20.21 14.06
C HIS A 348 -13.03 -21.72 14.05
N GLY A 349 -12.35 -22.55 14.85
CA GLY A 349 -12.54 -23.98 14.92
C GLY A 349 -12.15 -24.76 13.65
N LYS A 350 -11.44 -24.11 12.70
CA LYS A 350 -10.92 -24.75 11.50
C LYS A 350 -9.42 -24.94 11.62
N LYS A 351 -8.96 -26.17 11.49
CA LYS A 351 -7.53 -26.49 11.47
C LYS A 351 -6.94 -26.09 10.11
N ILE A 352 -5.90 -25.29 10.13
CA ILE A 352 -5.11 -24.88 8.96
C ILE A 352 -3.73 -25.51 9.11
N PRO A 353 -3.40 -26.50 8.32
CA PRO A 353 -2.12 -27.23 8.43
C PRO A 353 -0.92 -26.36 8.07
N ALA A 354 0.25 -26.71 8.61
CA ALA A 354 1.54 -26.13 8.22
C ALA A 354 1.73 -26.19 6.70
N GLY A 355 2.36 -25.16 6.12
CA GLY A 355 2.61 -25.06 4.68
C GLY A 355 1.41 -24.54 3.88
N THR A 356 0.24 -24.32 4.49
CA THR A 356 -0.94 -23.78 3.81
C THR A 356 -0.77 -22.30 3.50
N PRO A 357 -0.96 -21.85 2.22
CA PRO A 357 -1.08 -20.43 1.91
C PRO A 357 -2.36 -19.88 2.53
N VAL A 358 -2.28 -18.70 3.14
CA VAL A 358 -3.44 -17.99 3.70
C VAL A 358 -3.49 -16.57 3.16
N ALA A 359 -4.70 -16.07 2.91
CA ALA A 359 -4.94 -14.69 2.53
C ALA A 359 -5.96 -14.08 3.47
N VAL A 360 -5.60 -13.02 4.16
CA VAL A 360 -6.55 -12.19 4.92
C VAL A 360 -7.15 -11.13 4.00
N PHE A 361 -8.43 -10.82 4.21
CA PHE A 361 -9.20 -9.88 3.39
C PHE A 361 -9.69 -8.72 4.26
N PRO A 362 -8.84 -7.74 4.60
CA PRO A 362 -9.29 -6.57 5.36
C PRO A 362 -10.43 -5.84 4.68
N ILE A 363 -10.47 -5.80 3.34
CA ILE A 363 -11.56 -5.19 2.56
C ILE A 363 -12.95 -5.73 2.91
N GLN A 364 -13.07 -7.01 3.24
CA GLN A 364 -14.32 -7.62 3.71
C GLN A 364 -14.64 -7.22 5.14
N VAL A 365 -13.64 -7.20 6.02
CA VAL A 365 -13.79 -6.81 7.44
C VAL A 365 -14.19 -5.34 7.55
N HIS A 366 -13.60 -4.47 6.71
CA HIS A 366 -13.93 -3.04 6.63
C HIS A 366 -15.37 -2.76 6.21
N ARG A 367 -16.09 -3.76 5.71
CA ARG A 367 -17.51 -3.67 5.29
C ARG A 367 -18.42 -4.59 6.06
N SER A 368 -17.92 -5.18 7.15
CA SER A 368 -18.74 -6.07 7.99
C SER A 368 -19.69 -5.26 8.90
N PRO A 369 -21.00 -5.56 8.90
CA PRO A 369 -21.93 -4.93 9.82
C PRO A 369 -21.69 -5.30 11.29
N GLU A 370 -20.85 -6.30 11.56
CA GLU A 370 -20.39 -6.64 12.91
C GLU A 370 -19.60 -5.50 13.55
N TRP A 371 -18.83 -4.77 12.75
CA TRP A 371 -17.93 -3.72 13.23
C TRP A 371 -18.38 -2.31 12.85
N TRP A 372 -19.12 -2.17 11.74
CA TRP A 372 -19.41 -0.87 11.11
C TRP A 372 -20.92 -0.66 10.97
N THR A 373 -21.42 0.43 11.49
CA THR A 373 -22.80 0.87 11.30
C THR A 373 -22.98 1.37 9.87
N GLU A 374 -24.01 0.89 9.13
CA GLU A 374 -24.20 1.23 7.70
C GLU A 374 -22.89 1.10 6.89
N PRO A 375 -22.28 -0.11 6.79
CA PRO A 375 -20.89 -0.27 6.33
C PRO A 375 -20.61 0.22 4.91
N GLU A 376 -21.62 0.32 4.03
CA GLU A 376 -21.47 0.79 2.66
C GLU A 376 -21.56 2.32 2.53
N LYS A 377 -22.01 3.02 3.56
CA LYS A 377 -22.13 4.47 3.57
C LYS A 377 -20.77 5.11 3.87
N PHE A 378 -20.44 6.14 3.09
CA PHE A 378 -19.30 7.01 3.40
C PHE A 378 -19.67 7.93 4.57
N ASP A 379 -19.04 7.76 5.69
CA ASP A 379 -19.34 8.48 6.93
C ASP A 379 -18.06 8.61 7.79
N PRO A 380 -17.26 9.65 7.56
CA PRO A 380 -16.02 9.89 8.30
C PRO A 380 -16.20 10.01 9.82
N GLU A 381 -17.37 10.45 10.30
CA GLU A 381 -17.65 10.61 11.73
C GLU A 381 -17.56 9.30 12.51
N ARG A 382 -17.59 8.15 11.85
CA ARG A 382 -17.37 6.86 12.52
C ARG A 382 -15.97 6.72 13.14
N PHE A 383 -15.03 7.55 12.69
CA PHE A 383 -13.67 7.63 13.23
C PHE A 383 -13.48 8.76 14.27
N SER A 384 -14.50 9.58 14.52
CA SER A 384 -14.46 10.61 15.55
C SER A 384 -14.23 10.01 16.94
N ALA A 385 -13.82 10.83 17.89
CA ALA A 385 -13.59 10.40 19.28
C ALA A 385 -14.88 9.85 19.92
N GLU A 386 -16.04 10.42 19.57
CA GLU A 386 -17.35 10.07 20.12
C GLU A 386 -17.83 8.71 19.62
N ARG A 387 -17.66 8.39 18.34
CA ARG A 387 -18.15 7.13 17.77
C ARG A 387 -17.12 6.02 17.78
N ALA A 388 -15.87 6.32 17.44
CA ALA A 388 -14.69 5.45 17.48
C ALA A 388 -14.96 3.98 17.03
N GLU A 389 -15.75 3.77 15.96
CA GLU A 389 -16.18 2.43 15.51
C GLU A 389 -14.99 1.51 15.20
N HIS A 390 -13.88 2.08 14.72
CA HIS A 390 -12.62 1.36 14.47
C HIS A 390 -11.99 0.74 15.74
N ARG A 391 -12.41 1.16 16.94
CA ARG A 391 -11.92 0.64 18.23
C ARG A 391 -12.74 -0.52 18.76
N ARG A 392 -13.87 -0.90 18.10
CA ARG A 392 -14.69 -2.07 18.51
C ARG A 392 -13.87 -3.36 18.47
N HIS A 393 -12.86 -3.43 17.59
CA HIS A 393 -11.83 -4.47 17.57
C HIS A 393 -10.54 -3.90 16.98
N ALA A 394 -9.38 -4.27 17.54
CA ALA A 394 -8.07 -3.73 17.11
C ALA A 394 -7.76 -3.96 15.62
N PHE A 395 -8.34 -4.98 15.00
CA PHE A 395 -8.17 -5.32 13.60
C PHE A 395 -9.47 -5.20 12.77
N ALA A 396 -10.48 -4.49 13.27
CA ALA A 396 -11.63 -4.10 12.46
C ALA A 396 -11.24 -3.12 11.35
N TRP A 397 -10.21 -2.29 11.60
CA TRP A 397 -9.62 -1.37 10.65
C TRP A 397 -8.12 -1.63 10.53
N ALA A 398 -7.67 -2.25 9.44
CA ALA A 398 -6.30 -2.68 9.24
C ALA A 398 -5.76 -2.40 7.82
N PRO A 399 -5.93 -1.17 7.27
CA PRO A 399 -5.49 -0.86 5.91
C PRO A 399 -3.95 -0.85 5.77
N PHE A 400 -3.24 -0.70 6.87
CA PHE A 400 -1.77 -0.69 6.97
C PHE A 400 -1.20 -2.03 7.46
N GLY A 401 -2.02 -3.09 7.51
CA GLY A 401 -1.63 -4.36 8.08
C GLY A 401 -1.49 -4.32 9.60
N GLY A 402 -0.54 -5.09 10.15
CA GLY A 402 -0.30 -5.16 11.59
C GLY A 402 0.96 -5.91 11.98
N GLY A 403 1.31 -5.88 13.26
CA GLY A 403 2.44 -6.59 13.83
C GLY A 403 3.79 -6.18 13.25
N ALA A 404 4.71 -7.12 13.16
CA ALA A 404 6.08 -6.86 12.67
C ALA A 404 6.12 -6.29 11.24
N HIS A 405 5.17 -6.67 10.40
CA HIS A 405 5.05 -6.23 9.01
C HIS A 405 4.07 -5.05 8.80
N MET A 406 3.68 -4.35 9.87
CA MET A 406 2.90 -3.12 9.75
C MET A 406 3.60 -2.12 8.84
N CYS A 407 2.83 -1.38 8.04
CA CYS A 407 3.35 -0.39 7.09
C CYS A 407 4.31 0.58 7.78
N MET A 408 5.52 0.68 7.26
CA MET A 408 6.55 1.59 7.78
C MET A 408 6.30 3.03 7.33
N GLY A 409 5.68 3.21 6.16
CA GLY A 409 5.39 4.50 5.55
C GLY A 409 4.05 5.12 5.97
N LEU A 410 3.41 4.65 7.05
CA LEU A 410 2.10 5.17 7.48
C LEU A 410 2.12 6.69 7.64
N HIS A 411 3.03 7.22 8.44
CA HIS A 411 3.14 8.67 8.68
C HIS A 411 3.60 9.45 7.44
N PHE A 412 4.42 8.84 6.57
CA PHE A 412 4.76 9.42 5.28
C PHE A 412 3.52 9.56 4.37
N ALA A 413 2.65 8.53 4.34
CA ALA A 413 1.41 8.57 3.56
C ALA A 413 0.43 9.61 4.11
N GLU A 414 0.24 9.67 5.43
CA GLU A 414 -0.61 10.69 6.08
C GLU A 414 -0.13 12.11 5.78
N MET A 415 1.16 12.36 5.95
CA MET A 415 1.80 13.63 5.62
C MET A 415 1.58 14.00 4.15
N GLN A 416 1.83 13.07 3.23
CA GLN A 416 1.71 13.32 1.79
C GLN A 416 0.26 13.59 1.36
N VAL A 417 -0.70 12.87 1.94
CA VAL A 417 -2.14 13.11 1.72
C VAL A 417 -2.51 14.53 2.16
N LYS A 418 -2.15 14.92 3.38
CA LYS A 418 -2.43 16.26 3.91
C LYS A 418 -1.73 17.35 3.08
N ALA A 419 -0.46 17.15 2.74
CA ALA A 419 0.33 18.09 1.94
C ALA A 419 -0.27 18.33 0.54
N VAL A 420 -0.81 17.29 -0.11
CA VAL A 420 -1.48 17.44 -1.43
C VAL A 420 -2.85 18.08 -1.29
N LEU A 421 -3.62 17.70 -0.28
CA LEU A 421 -4.99 18.18 -0.14
C LEU A 421 -5.07 19.60 0.40
N LEU A 422 -4.09 20.08 1.16
CA LEU A 422 -4.06 21.47 1.66
C LEU A 422 -4.18 22.50 0.53
N PRO A 423 -3.28 22.58 -0.47
CA PRO A 423 -3.41 23.53 -1.56
C PRO A 423 -4.59 23.20 -2.49
N LEU A 424 -4.94 21.93 -2.68
CA LEU A 424 -6.06 21.53 -3.54
C LEU A 424 -7.38 22.04 -2.98
N LEU A 425 -7.63 21.86 -1.67
CA LEU A 425 -8.85 22.33 -0.99
C LEU A 425 -8.90 23.84 -0.87
N ARG A 426 -7.78 24.51 -0.61
CA ARG A 426 -7.68 25.95 -0.49
C ARG A 426 -8.04 26.66 -1.80
N SER A 427 -7.53 26.13 -2.92
CA SER A 427 -7.59 26.85 -4.21
C SER A 427 -8.72 26.37 -5.13
N TRP A 428 -9.19 25.13 -4.96
CA TRP A 428 -10.07 24.51 -5.95
C TRP A 428 -11.25 23.79 -5.30
N GLN A 429 -12.37 23.83 -6.02
CA GLN A 429 -13.51 22.95 -5.83
C GLN A 429 -13.56 21.99 -7.02
N TRP A 430 -13.96 20.73 -6.77
CA TRP A 430 -14.02 19.74 -7.83
C TRP A 430 -15.28 18.90 -7.78
N SER A 431 -15.63 18.38 -8.94
CA SER A 431 -16.77 17.49 -9.13
C SER A 431 -16.44 16.39 -10.13
N VAL A 432 -17.21 15.32 -10.10
CA VAL A 432 -17.24 14.27 -11.12
C VAL A 432 -18.49 14.44 -12.00
N PRO A 433 -18.55 13.84 -13.20
CA PRO A 433 -19.75 13.87 -14.03
C PRO A 433 -21.00 13.39 -13.26
N SER A 434 -22.17 13.92 -13.62
CA SER A 434 -23.45 13.51 -13.02
C SER A 434 -23.66 12.00 -13.21
N GLY A 435 -24.08 11.31 -12.14
CA GLY A 435 -24.27 9.85 -12.16
C GLY A 435 -23.00 9.03 -12.21
N TYR A 436 -21.82 9.65 -12.16
CA TYR A 436 -20.55 8.94 -12.23
C TYR A 436 -20.35 7.98 -11.05
N ALA A 437 -20.03 6.73 -11.40
CA ALA A 437 -19.57 5.69 -10.49
C ALA A 437 -18.38 5.00 -11.17
N PRO A 438 -17.18 5.05 -10.59
CA PRO A 438 -16.00 4.47 -11.22
C PRO A 438 -16.03 2.95 -11.23
N ASP A 439 -15.62 2.35 -12.34
CA ASP A 439 -15.24 0.94 -12.36
C ASP A 439 -13.87 0.79 -11.66
N TYR A 440 -13.89 0.26 -10.43
CA TYR A 440 -12.67 0.06 -9.65
C TYR A 440 -11.99 -1.27 -9.97
N ALA A 441 -10.72 -1.21 -10.37
CA ALA A 441 -9.82 -2.34 -10.25
C ALA A 441 -9.23 -2.35 -8.84
N PHE A 442 -9.46 -3.40 -8.06
CA PHE A 442 -8.88 -3.52 -6.71
C PHE A 442 -7.51 -4.23 -6.70
N ALA A 443 -7.20 -5.01 -7.70
CA ALA A 443 -5.92 -5.72 -7.83
C ALA A 443 -5.10 -5.18 -9.01
N PRO A 444 -3.75 -5.07 -8.90
CA PRO A 444 -2.92 -5.26 -7.69
C PRO A 444 -3.07 -4.15 -6.64
N ILE A 445 -3.41 -2.93 -7.09
CA ILE A 445 -3.63 -1.75 -6.25
C ILE A 445 -4.92 -1.08 -6.71
N ALA A 446 -5.76 -0.69 -5.75
CA ALA A 446 -7.07 -0.10 -6.02
C ALA A 446 -6.96 1.19 -6.85
N LYS A 447 -7.69 1.25 -7.97
CA LYS A 447 -7.72 2.42 -8.86
C LYS A 447 -8.97 2.46 -9.73
N PRO A 448 -9.47 3.63 -10.12
CA PRO A 448 -10.48 3.75 -11.17
C PRO A 448 -9.86 3.41 -12.54
N ARG A 449 -10.52 2.56 -13.33
CA ARG A 449 -10.00 2.11 -14.65
C ARG A 449 -9.95 3.22 -15.68
N ASP A 450 -10.86 4.19 -15.59
CA ASP A 450 -10.97 5.33 -16.50
C ASP A 450 -10.10 6.54 -16.12
N GLY A 451 -9.42 6.48 -14.95
CA GLY A 451 -8.50 7.49 -14.48
C GLY A 451 -9.14 8.62 -13.67
N LEU A 452 -10.41 8.51 -13.26
CA LEU A 452 -11.17 9.50 -12.47
C LEU A 452 -11.24 10.87 -13.17
N PRO A 453 -12.23 11.10 -14.06
CA PRO A 453 -12.45 12.40 -14.68
C PRO A 453 -12.93 13.42 -13.63
N LEU A 454 -12.20 14.53 -13.49
CA LEU A 454 -12.55 15.64 -12.61
C LEU A 454 -12.73 16.93 -13.39
N LYS A 455 -13.66 17.76 -12.93
CA LYS A 455 -13.77 19.17 -13.27
C LYS A 455 -13.38 20.00 -12.04
N LEU A 456 -12.39 20.87 -12.19
CA LEU A 456 -11.96 21.81 -11.17
C LEU A 456 -12.49 23.20 -11.49
N THR A 457 -12.91 23.93 -10.47
CA THR A 457 -13.29 25.35 -10.52
C THR A 457 -12.62 26.04 -9.34
N ALA A 458 -12.33 27.34 -9.47
CA ALA A 458 -11.78 28.11 -8.36
C ALA A 458 -12.68 27.98 -7.13
N ALA A 459 -12.09 27.80 -5.96
CA ALA A 459 -12.84 27.84 -4.71
C ALA A 459 -13.33 29.27 -4.46
N VAL A 460 -14.59 29.40 -4.04
CA VAL A 460 -15.22 30.70 -3.69
C VAL A 460 -15.07 30.92 -2.20
#